data_ce4d28835e974402db1428f4afba8922
#
_entry.id   ce4d28835e974402db1428f4afba8922
#
_cell.length_a   1.000
_cell.length_b   1.000
_cell.length_c   1.000
_cell.angle_alpha   90.00
_cell.angle_beta   90.00
_cell.angle_gamma   90.00
#
_symmetry.space_group_name_H-M   'P 1'
#
loop_
_entity.id
_entity.type
_entity.pdbx_description
1 polymer ?
#
loop_
_entity_poly.entity_id
_entity_poly.type
_entity_poly.pdbx_seq_one_letter_code
_entity_poly.pdbx_strand_id
1 'polypeptide(L)'
;MELIQYWRLIVQNRIVIGASTLVGLVIASAITFTATPFYESQAQIFVSTPASTLDISALATGSSFSQQRVKSYAQIINSPKTLEPVIQRLDLKMDATTLSSMVTASAPLDTVLISLTVTDTDPQRAAKIANAVAEQFGITVADLELYGIGVDSPVKVSTVKDAMPADAPASPKKAINLALGLLLGFGLGIGLASLRKLLDNTVKNEDDLLGTPLLAAIGFDEIADEKPLVTQIGRYAARTEAFRTLRTNIQFLNPDAHPQVIVMTSALPNEGKTTSSINLALSLAQAGAKVILVEADLRRPKVPLYLEMSSMSEGLSDLISGPKKLTPQGIKAMLHPYESTGLKVLLSGMVPPNPSELLSSNKFEELIEMLRKQFEYVIIDCPPLLPVTDAAIVSAKADGCVLIVAAGVTKKPHFIGSRDAVKAVGSTVLGVIINKIPESSLEYEYGYRYGYPRYYGANYRPYAKRGTEEGQYAPSADVLSRQALEDNFRHIKGARFKEELKRQDNKKA
;
A
#
# COMPACT_ATOMS: atom_id res chain seq x y z
N MET A 1 10.71 -10.04 5.70
CA MET A 1 10.14 -8.73 5.24
C MET A 1 10.69 -7.66 6.17
N GLU A 2 11.34 -6.63 5.63
CA GLU A 2 11.93 -5.56 6.42
C GLU A 2 10.83 -4.62 6.95
N LEU A 3 11.01 -4.07 8.17
CA LEU A 3 10.08 -3.12 8.84
C LEU A 3 9.65 -1.95 7.92
N ILE A 4 10.54 -1.53 7.02
CA ILE A 4 10.30 -0.49 6.01
C ILE A 4 9.18 -0.87 5.03
N GLN A 5 9.00 -2.15 4.70
CA GLN A 5 7.95 -2.62 3.78
C GLN A 5 6.55 -2.51 4.41
N TYR A 6 6.44 -2.77 5.73
CA TYR A 6 5.18 -2.58 6.47
C TYR A 6 4.81 -1.10 6.61
N TRP A 7 5.80 -0.26 6.91
CA TRP A 7 5.58 1.19 6.96
C TRP A 7 5.04 1.74 5.64
N ARG A 8 5.64 1.33 4.51
CA ARG A 8 5.17 1.71 3.18
C ARG A 8 3.74 1.24 2.88
N LEU A 9 3.42 -0.01 3.23
CA LEU A 9 2.08 -0.54 3.05
C LEU A 9 1.04 0.32 3.78
N ILE A 10 1.35 0.75 5.01
CA ILE A 10 0.47 1.61 5.81
C ILE A 10 0.32 2.99 5.15
N VAL A 11 1.43 3.63 4.77
CA VAL A 11 1.41 4.98 4.18
C VAL A 11 0.70 4.99 2.82
N GLN A 12 0.95 4.00 1.96
CA GLN A 12 0.32 3.88 0.64
C GLN A 12 -1.19 3.59 0.72
N ASN A 13 -1.62 2.87 1.75
CA ASN A 13 -3.03 2.50 1.94
C ASN A 13 -3.71 3.24 3.10
N ARG A 14 -3.18 4.42 3.50
CA ARG A 14 -3.67 5.21 4.64
C ARG A 14 -5.17 5.50 4.61
N ILE A 15 -5.75 5.68 3.42
CA ILE A 15 -7.19 5.93 3.25
C ILE A 15 -7.99 4.67 3.59
N VAL A 16 -7.60 3.49 3.08
CA VAL A 16 -8.28 2.23 3.34
C VAL A 16 -8.18 1.87 4.82
N ILE A 17 -6.97 1.98 5.41
CA ILE A 17 -6.72 1.69 6.82
C ILE A 17 -7.48 2.70 7.70
N GLY A 18 -7.45 3.99 7.37
CA GLY A 18 -8.20 5.01 8.11
C GLY A 18 -9.71 4.81 8.06
N ALA A 19 -10.25 4.50 6.88
CA ALA A 19 -11.68 4.23 6.70
C ALA A 19 -12.14 2.98 7.48
N SER A 20 -11.40 1.88 7.42
CA SER A 20 -11.75 0.66 8.17
C SER A 20 -11.64 0.86 9.67
N THR A 21 -10.66 1.61 10.15
CA THR A 21 -10.51 1.97 11.57
C THR A 21 -11.69 2.83 12.03
N LEU A 22 -12.09 3.82 11.22
CA LEU A 22 -13.25 4.66 11.52
C LEU A 22 -14.54 3.83 11.59
N VAL A 23 -14.76 2.94 10.63
CA VAL A 23 -15.92 2.04 10.62
C VAL A 23 -15.94 1.15 11.87
N GLY A 24 -14.80 0.57 12.25
CA GLY A 24 -14.68 -0.23 13.48
C GLY A 24 -15.04 0.57 14.73
N LEU A 25 -14.57 1.83 14.81
CA LEU A 25 -14.88 2.73 15.92
C LEU A 25 -16.38 3.12 15.95
N VAL A 26 -16.99 3.39 14.80
CA VAL A 26 -18.42 3.71 14.69
C VAL A 26 -19.28 2.53 15.15
N ILE A 27 -18.95 1.32 14.69
CA ILE A 27 -19.67 0.10 15.10
C ILE A 27 -19.54 -0.13 16.61
N ALA A 28 -18.32 -0.05 17.16
CA ALA A 28 -18.08 -0.21 18.59
C ALA A 28 -18.80 0.86 19.41
N SER A 29 -18.85 2.10 18.93
CA SER A 29 -19.60 3.20 19.55
C SER A 29 -21.11 2.91 19.52
N ALA A 30 -21.64 2.51 18.37
CA ALA A 30 -23.06 2.18 18.24
C ALA A 30 -23.46 1.07 19.23
N ILE A 31 -22.70 -0.01 19.30
CA ILE A 31 -22.94 -1.12 20.22
C ILE A 31 -22.84 -0.64 21.69
N THR A 32 -21.84 0.15 22.01
CA THR A 32 -21.57 0.59 23.39
C THR A 32 -22.62 1.58 23.91
N PHE A 33 -23.08 2.50 23.07
CA PHE A 33 -24.04 3.53 23.48
C PHE A 33 -25.50 3.09 23.37
N THR A 34 -25.80 2.04 22.59
CA THR A 34 -27.14 1.44 22.55
C THR A 34 -27.35 0.34 23.58
N ALA A 35 -26.27 -0.23 24.15
CA ALA A 35 -26.38 -1.23 25.20
C ALA A 35 -26.91 -0.61 26.49
N THR A 36 -27.83 -1.33 27.16
CA THR A 36 -28.39 -0.91 28.46
C THR A 36 -27.28 -0.83 29.51
N PRO A 37 -27.16 0.27 30.24
CA PRO A 37 -26.18 0.38 31.30
C PRO A 37 -26.58 -0.48 32.51
N PHE A 38 -25.65 -1.22 33.07
CA PHE A 38 -25.81 -1.96 34.31
C PHE A 38 -24.92 -1.38 35.39
N TYR A 39 -25.47 -1.26 36.59
CA TYR A 39 -24.81 -0.73 37.79
C TYR A 39 -24.61 -1.84 38.80
N GLU A 40 -23.44 -1.89 39.45
CA GLU A 40 -23.10 -2.86 40.46
C GLU A 40 -23.03 -2.14 41.82
N SER A 41 -23.79 -2.66 42.80
CA SER A 41 -23.71 -2.20 44.18
C SER A 41 -23.24 -3.35 45.08
N GLN A 42 -22.25 -3.06 45.91
CA GLN A 42 -21.55 -4.09 46.68
C GLN A 42 -21.71 -3.84 48.19
N ALA A 43 -22.21 -4.87 48.91
CA ALA A 43 -22.21 -4.95 50.38
C ALA A 43 -21.09 -5.94 50.81
N GLN A 44 -20.54 -5.73 52.01
CA GLN A 44 -19.63 -6.66 52.62
C GLN A 44 -20.21 -7.16 53.95
N ILE A 45 -20.23 -8.47 54.09
CA ILE A 45 -20.79 -9.18 55.21
C ILE A 45 -19.66 -9.94 55.93
N PHE A 46 -19.55 -9.74 57.23
CA PHE A 46 -18.65 -10.44 58.11
C PHE A 46 -19.35 -11.57 58.83
N VAL A 47 -18.79 -12.78 58.79
CA VAL A 47 -19.35 -13.94 59.47
C VAL A 47 -18.37 -14.36 60.56
N SER A 48 -18.80 -14.23 61.83
CA SER A 48 -18.03 -14.64 62.97
C SER A 48 -18.68 -15.81 63.71
N THR A 49 -17.86 -16.78 64.10
CA THR A 49 -18.25 -17.85 65.02
C THR A 49 -17.61 -17.53 66.35
N PRO A 50 -18.34 -17.41 67.45
CA PRO A 50 -17.74 -17.23 68.79
C PRO A 50 -16.85 -18.42 69.10
N ALA A 51 -15.55 -18.16 69.35
CA ALA A 51 -14.63 -19.17 69.85
C ALA A 51 -15.03 -19.55 71.27
N SER A 52 -15.55 -20.76 71.46
CA SER A 52 -15.70 -21.32 72.79
C SER A 52 -14.35 -21.74 73.34
N THR A 53 -13.84 -20.98 74.35
CA THR A 53 -12.84 -21.31 75.36
C THR A 53 -11.41 -21.71 74.94
N LEU A 54 -10.45 -20.84 75.26
CA LEU A 54 -9.11 -21.00 75.85
C LEU A 54 -8.13 -22.12 75.37
N ASP A 55 -8.28 -22.71 74.19
CA ASP A 55 -7.33 -23.67 73.69
C ASP A 55 -6.66 -23.19 72.38
N ILE A 56 -5.37 -22.94 72.40
CA ILE A 56 -4.58 -22.41 71.28
C ILE A 56 -4.60 -23.35 70.05
N SER A 57 -4.75 -24.67 70.30
CA SER A 57 -4.93 -25.67 69.25
C SER A 57 -6.32 -25.60 68.56
N ALA A 58 -7.33 -25.16 69.28
CA ALA A 58 -8.67 -24.95 68.73
C ALA A 58 -8.79 -23.69 67.86
N LEU A 59 -7.91 -22.70 68.05
CA LEU A 59 -7.86 -21.46 67.26
C LEU A 59 -7.41 -21.68 65.78
N ALA A 60 -6.40 -22.53 65.56
CA ALA A 60 -5.92 -22.82 64.22
C ALA A 60 -6.89 -23.70 63.42
N THR A 61 -7.54 -24.66 64.06
CA THR A 61 -8.59 -25.53 63.47
C THR A 61 -9.89 -24.75 63.25
N GLY A 62 -10.20 -23.79 64.14
CA GLY A 62 -11.39 -22.90 64.02
C GLY A 62 -11.32 -21.95 62.84
N SER A 63 -10.13 -21.46 62.46
CA SER A 63 -9.98 -20.53 61.31
C SER A 63 -10.23 -21.19 59.97
N SER A 64 -9.69 -22.38 59.74
CA SER A 64 -9.92 -23.13 58.48
C SER A 64 -11.35 -23.63 58.35
N PHE A 65 -11.96 -24.03 59.46
CA PHE A 65 -13.36 -24.43 59.57
C PHE A 65 -14.31 -23.23 59.29
N SER A 66 -14.00 -22.05 59.83
CA SER A 66 -14.76 -20.81 59.54
C SER A 66 -14.68 -20.41 58.07
N GLN A 67 -13.49 -20.49 57.43
CA GLN A 67 -13.32 -20.20 56.01
C GLN A 67 -14.08 -21.17 55.11
N GLN A 68 -14.13 -22.45 55.43
CA GLN A 68 -14.92 -23.43 54.67
C GLN A 68 -16.44 -23.20 54.82
N ARG A 69 -16.90 -22.84 56.02
CA ARG A 69 -18.31 -22.46 56.24
C ARG A 69 -18.73 -21.20 55.49
N VAL A 70 -17.85 -20.19 55.46
CA VAL A 70 -18.12 -18.94 54.72
C VAL A 70 -18.38 -19.18 53.22
N LYS A 71 -17.67 -20.11 52.60
CA LYS A 71 -17.96 -20.53 51.20
C LYS A 71 -19.33 -21.16 51.05
N SER A 72 -19.75 -22.01 52.03
CA SER A 72 -21.09 -22.62 52.00
C SER A 72 -22.17 -21.57 52.24
N TYR A 73 -21.94 -20.62 53.16
CA TYR A 73 -22.87 -19.53 53.40
C TYR A 73 -23.04 -18.60 52.20
N ALA A 74 -21.99 -18.34 51.46
CA ALA A 74 -22.08 -17.56 50.24
C ALA A 74 -23.06 -18.18 49.19
N GLN A 75 -23.21 -19.51 49.17
CA GLN A 75 -24.15 -20.21 48.31
C GLN A 75 -25.60 -20.05 48.79
N ILE A 76 -25.81 -19.92 50.15
CA ILE A 76 -27.15 -19.73 50.73
C ILE A 76 -27.73 -18.37 50.38
N ILE A 77 -26.90 -17.35 50.12
CA ILE A 77 -27.37 -16.02 49.72
C ILE A 77 -28.26 -16.11 48.46
N ASN A 78 -27.93 -16.95 47.52
CA ASN A 78 -28.68 -17.09 46.27
C ASN A 78 -29.84 -18.10 46.40
N SER A 79 -30.10 -18.63 47.62
CA SER A 79 -31.20 -19.57 47.82
C SER A 79 -32.60 -18.88 47.82
N PRO A 80 -33.63 -19.55 47.35
CA PRO A 80 -35.01 -19.02 47.45
C PRO A 80 -35.40 -18.58 48.86
N LYS A 81 -34.91 -19.35 49.89
CA LYS A 81 -35.19 -19.03 51.32
C LYS A 81 -34.69 -17.64 51.73
N THR A 82 -33.58 -17.16 51.08
CA THR A 82 -33.05 -15.81 51.33
C THR A 82 -33.69 -14.78 50.42
N LEU A 83 -33.95 -15.11 49.16
CA LEU A 83 -34.36 -14.14 48.15
C LEU A 83 -35.87 -13.86 48.11
N GLU A 84 -36.75 -14.85 48.40
CA GLU A 84 -38.20 -14.65 48.40
C GLU A 84 -38.68 -13.61 49.42
N PRO A 85 -38.20 -13.58 50.69
CA PRO A 85 -38.58 -12.54 51.63
C PRO A 85 -38.12 -11.14 51.17
N VAL A 86 -36.98 -11.04 50.49
CA VAL A 86 -36.50 -9.76 49.92
C VAL A 86 -37.40 -9.27 48.80
N ILE A 87 -37.87 -10.17 47.92
CA ILE A 87 -38.80 -9.87 46.85
C ILE A 87 -40.10 -9.31 47.43
N GLN A 88 -40.65 -9.95 48.44
CA GLN A 88 -41.86 -9.51 49.10
C GLN A 88 -41.68 -8.18 49.82
N ARG A 89 -40.58 -7.99 50.55
CA ARG A 89 -40.29 -6.78 51.33
C ARG A 89 -40.11 -5.55 50.46
N LEU A 90 -39.45 -5.70 49.26
CA LEU A 90 -39.18 -4.61 48.34
C LEU A 90 -40.21 -4.49 47.21
N ASP A 91 -41.27 -5.31 47.22
CA ASP A 91 -42.32 -5.38 46.21
C ASP A 91 -41.70 -5.51 44.77
N LEU A 92 -40.73 -6.42 44.61
CA LEU A 92 -40.05 -6.64 43.33
C LEU A 92 -40.94 -7.48 42.41
N LYS A 93 -41.18 -6.99 41.19
CA LYS A 93 -41.98 -7.70 40.16
C LYS A 93 -41.09 -8.75 39.40
N MET A 94 -40.50 -9.66 40.17
CA MET A 94 -39.64 -10.71 39.62
C MET A 94 -39.70 -11.95 40.53
N ASP A 95 -39.30 -13.10 40.00
CA ASP A 95 -39.14 -14.34 40.75
C ASP A 95 -37.77 -14.48 41.39
N ALA A 96 -37.61 -15.47 42.31
CA ALA A 96 -36.34 -15.72 43.00
C ALA A 96 -35.21 -16.12 42.00
N THR A 97 -35.55 -16.76 40.89
CA THR A 97 -34.58 -17.15 39.88
C THR A 97 -33.99 -15.93 39.16
N THR A 98 -34.83 -14.98 38.79
CA THR A 98 -34.42 -13.72 38.18
C THR A 98 -33.54 -12.92 39.16
N LEU A 99 -33.99 -12.78 40.43
CA LEU A 99 -33.18 -12.07 41.43
C LEU A 99 -31.85 -12.76 41.68
N SER A 100 -31.82 -14.10 41.74
CA SER A 100 -30.56 -14.87 41.89
C SER A 100 -29.57 -14.61 40.76
N SER A 101 -30.03 -14.37 39.50
CA SER A 101 -29.16 -14.03 38.40
C SER A 101 -28.52 -12.61 38.48
N MET A 102 -29.18 -11.73 39.24
CA MET A 102 -28.71 -10.35 39.55
C MET A 102 -27.77 -10.29 40.75
N VAL A 103 -27.78 -11.33 41.61
CA VAL A 103 -27.04 -11.39 42.86
C VAL A 103 -25.80 -12.30 42.68
N THR A 104 -24.63 -11.77 42.97
CA THR A 104 -23.38 -12.53 43.01
C THR A 104 -22.79 -12.44 44.41
N ALA A 105 -22.65 -13.60 45.07
CA ALA A 105 -21.97 -13.71 46.35
C ALA A 105 -20.63 -14.40 46.18
N SER A 106 -19.55 -13.81 46.66
CA SER A 106 -18.21 -14.37 46.62
C SER A 106 -17.53 -14.28 47.98
N ALA A 107 -16.86 -15.35 48.41
CA ALA A 107 -16.02 -15.35 49.57
C ALA A 107 -14.54 -15.30 49.14
N PRO A 108 -13.85 -14.16 49.31
CA PRO A 108 -12.41 -14.06 48.97
C PRO A 108 -11.61 -15.09 49.78
N LEU A 109 -10.57 -15.61 49.16
CA LEU A 109 -9.66 -16.62 49.79
C LEU A 109 -9.09 -16.04 51.07
N ASP A 110 -8.96 -16.90 52.09
CA ASP A 110 -8.37 -16.62 53.39
C ASP A 110 -9.02 -15.47 54.18
N THR A 111 -10.30 -15.21 53.91
CA THR A 111 -11.11 -14.23 54.66
C THR A 111 -12.39 -14.82 55.19
N VAL A 112 -12.93 -14.18 56.22
CA VAL A 112 -14.27 -14.46 56.77
C VAL A 112 -15.31 -13.45 56.28
N LEU A 113 -15.03 -12.76 55.16
CA LEU A 113 -15.87 -11.80 54.52
C LEU A 113 -16.62 -12.44 53.31
N ILE A 114 -17.86 -12.07 53.15
CA ILE A 114 -18.63 -12.34 51.93
C ILE A 114 -18.87 -11.02 51.20
N SER A 115 -18.43 -10.94 49.98
CA SER A 115 -18.74 -9.84 49.08
C SER A 115 -20.03 -10.16 48.33
N LEU A 116 -21.05 -9.37 48.55
CA LEU A 116 -22.37 -9.45 47.92
C LEU A 116 -22.47 -8.34 46.89
N THR A 117 -22.54 -8.68 45.61
CA THR A 117 -22.72 -7.72 44.52
C THR A 117 -24.06 -7.93 43.86
N VAL A 118 -24.81 -6.85 43.67
CA VAL A 118 -26.07 -6.85 42.94
C VAL A 118 -25.92 -5.97 41.70
N THR A 119 -26.31 -6.53 40.56
CA THR A 119 -26.29 -5.86 39.26
C THR A 119 -27.69 -5.52 38.80
N ASP A 120 -27.95 -4.23 38.54
CA ASP A 120 -29.26 -3.74 38.09
C ASP A 120 -29.09 -2.56 37.12
N THR A 121 -30.14 -2.24 36.36
CA THR A 121 -30.19 -1.05 35.49
C THR A 121 -30.39 0.26 36.28
N ASP A 122 -30.90 0.17 37.52
CA ASP A 122 -31.07 1.29 38.44
C ASP A 122 -30.07 1.18 39.61
N PRO A 123 -29.14 2.12 39.78
CA PRO A 123 -28.14 2.07 40.85
C PRO A 123 -28.74 2.14 42.27
N GLN A 124 -29.85 2.86 42.43
CA GLN A 124 -30.54 2.95 43.76
C GLN A 124 -31.21 1.63 44.09
N ARG A 125 -31.84 0.97 43.10
CA ARG A 125 -32.47 -0.33 43.26
C ARG A 125 -31.42 -1.41 43.56
N ALA A 126 -30.30 -1.42 42.86
CA ALA A 126 -29.18 -2.33 43.12
C ALA A 126 -28.69 -2.24 44.57
N ALA A 127 -28.48 -1.03 45.10
CA ALA A 127 -28.04 -0.82 46.47
C ALA A 127 -29.10 -1.25 47.50
N LYS A 128 -30.38 -0.93 47.26
CA LYS A 128 -31.51 -1.36 48.15
C LYS A 128 -31.62 -2.88 48.20
N ILE A 129 -31.53 -3.55 47.05
CA ILE A 129 -31.57 -5.01 46.98
C ILE A 129 -30.35 -5.62 47.68
N ALA A 130 -29.14 -5.11 47.45
CA ALA A 130 -27.94 -5.62 48.09
C ALA A 130 -28.01 -5.53 49.62
N ASN A 131 -28.46 -4.40 50.15
CA ASN A 131 -28.62 -4.22 51.61
C ASN A 131 -29.72 -5.11 52.17
N ALA A 132 -30.87 -5.22 51.51
CA ALA A 132 -31.95 -6.08 51.93
C ALA A 132 -31.57 -7.58 51.90
N VAL A 133 -30.82 -8.02 50.88
CA VAL A 133 -30.28 -9.40 50.79
C VAL A 133 -29.27 -9.64 51.91
N ALA A 134 -28.40 -8.67 52.19
CA ALA A 134 -27.41 -8.81 53.28
C ALA A 134 -28.10 -8.96 54.65
N GLU A 135 -29.12 -8.16 54.92
CA GLU A 135 -29.90 -8.24 56.17
C GLU A 135 -30.70 -9.55 56.25
N GLN A 136 -31.40 -9.96 55.20
CA GLN A 136 -32.16 -11.20 55.15
C GLN A 136 -31.26 -12.45 55.26
N PHE A 137 -30.06 -12.39 54.66
CA PHE A 137 -29.08 -13.44 54.81
C PHE A 137 -28.70 -13.67 56.29
N GLY A 138 -28.51 -12.60 57.07
CA GLY A 138 -28.26 -12.71 58.50
C GLY A 138 -29.38 -13.45 59.22
N ILE A 139 -30.64 -13.15 58.92
CA ILE A 139 -31.83 -13.81 59.48
C ILE A 139 -31.85 -15.29 59.06
N THR A 140 -31.63 -15.56 57.75
CA THR A 140 -31.64 -16.92 57.21
C THR A 140 -30.58 -17.82 57.82
N VAL A 141 -29.35 -17.30 58.05
CA VAL A 141 -28.24 -18.05 58.69
C VAL A 141 -28.61 -18.29 60.15
N ALA A 142 -29.12 -17.30 60.87
CA ALA A 142 -29.53 -17.47 62.27
C ALA A 142 -30.61 -18.56 62.40
N ASP A 143 -31.62 -18.58 61.51
CA ASP A 143 -32.68 -19.57 61.48
C ASP A 143 -32.18 -20.99 61.14
N LEU A 144 -31.20 -21.12 60.26
CA LEU A 144 -30.58 -22.42 59.89
C LEU A 144 -29.75 -23.00 61.04
N GLU A 145 -29.07 -22.17 61.78
CA GLU A 145 -28.21 -22.61 62.89
C GLU A 145 -28.97 -22.80 64.24
N LEU A 146 -30.16 -22.23 64.36
CA LEU A 146 -31.06 -22.43 65.52
C LEU A 146 -31.76 -23.79 65.52
N TYR A 147 -31.79 -24.50 64.41
CA TYR A 147 -32.46 -25.81 64.30
C TYR A 147 -31.65 -26.91 65.02
N GLY A 148 -31.84 -27.01 66.38
CA GLY A 148 -31.40 -28.16 67.13
C GLY A 148 -30.83 -27.92 68.54
N ILE A 149 -30.55 -26.69 68.97
CA ILE A 149 -29.89 -26.42 70.27
C ILE A 149 -30.51 -25.14 70.81
N GLY A 150 -31.52 -25.19 71.67
CA GLY A 150 -32.24 -24.07 72.30
C GLY A 150 -31.41 -22.95 72.94
N VAL A 151 -30.34 -22.51 72.31
CA VAL A 151 -29.38 -21.48 72.70
C VAL A 151 -29.13 -20.58 71.51
N ASP A 152 -28.83 -19.27 71.70
CA ASP A 152 -28.53 -18.28 70.66
C ASP A 152 -27.56 -18.83 69.58
N SER A 153 -27.87 -18.47 68.28
CA SER A 153 -27.09 -18.91 67.13
C SER A 153 -25.58 -18.73 67.38
N PRO A 154 -24.78 -19.78 67.20
CA PRO A 154 -23.33 -19.69 67.37
C PRO A 154 -22.66 -18.89 66.24
N VAL A 155 -23.42 -18.45 65.22
CA VAL A 155 -22.90 -17.68 64.09
C VAL A 155 -23.52 -16.28 64.11
N LYS A 156 -22.66 -15.27 64.16
CA LYS A 156 -23.07 -13.87 64.07
C LYS A 156 -22.70 -13.32 62.71
N VAL A 157 -23.72 -12.89 61.97
CA VAL A 157 -23.58 -12.22 60.71
C VAL A 157 -23.72 -10.72 60.92
N SER A 158 -22.78 -9.92 60.41
CA SER A 158 -22.81 -8.45 60.54
C SER A 158 -22.44 -7.81 59.23
N THR A 159 -23.20 -6.84 58.77
CA THR A 159 -22.81 -6.03 57.60
C THR A 159 -21.72 -5.06 58.04
N VAL A 160 -20.55 -5.16 57.38
CA VAL A 160 -19.39 -4.30 57.65
C VAL A 160 -19.40 -3.07 56.72
N LYS A 161 -19.95 -3.24 55.52
CA LYS A 161 -20.10 -2.17 54.54
C LYS A 161 -21.42 -2.30 53.84
N ASP A 162 -22.26 -1.28 54.02
CA ASP A 162 -23.51 -1.16 53.29
C ASP A 162 -23.26 -0.86 51.81
N ALA A 163 -24.12 -1.42 50.95
CA ALA A 163 -24.09 -1.12 49.53
C ALA A 163 -24.56 0.32 49.29
N MET A 164 -23.77 1.06 48.52
CA MET A 164 -24.09 2.39 48.06
C MET A 164 -24.45 2.35 46.56
N PRO A 165 -25.33 3.27 46.10
CA PRO A 165 -25.61 3.41 44.68
C PRO A 165 -24.30 3.71 43.92
N ALA A 166 -24.05 3.00 42.81
CA ALA A 166 -22.87 3.22 41.99
C ALA A 166 -22.97 4.53 41.21
N ASP A 167 -21.90 5.34 41.20
CA ASP A 167 -21.84 6.62 40.49
C ASP A 167 -21.71 6.45 38.98
N ALA A 168 -21.23 5.29 38.51
CA ALA A 168 -21.01 4.99 37.09
C ALA A 168 -21.42 3.54 36.77
N PRO A 169 -21.88 3.27 35.53
CA PRO A 169 -22.20 1.92 35.11
C PRO A 169 -20.95 1.01 35.05
N ALA A 170 -21.09 -0.20 35.55
CA ALA A 170 -20.07 -1.24 35.48
C ALA A 170 -19.95 -1.86 34.10
N SER A 171 -21.06 -1.87 33.35
CA SER A 171 -21.13 -2.38 31.95
C SER A 171 -22.09 -1.48 31.13
N PRO A 172 -21.80 -1.28 29.83
CA PRO A 172 -20.61 -1.69 29.08
C PRO A 172 -19.36 -0.87 29.43
N LYS A 173 -18.19 -1.51 29.38
CA LYS A 173 -16.90 -0.84 29.62
C LYS A 173 -16.49 -0.02 28.38
N LYS A 174 -16.94 1.23 28.29
CA LYS A 174 -16.83 2.12 27.13
C LYS A 174 -15.41 2.19 26.58
N ALA A 175 -14.40 2.42 27.43
CA ALA A 175 -13.00 2.53 27.00
C ALA A 175 -12.47 1.24 26.35
N ILE A 176 -12.80 0.09 26.92
CA ILE A 176 -12.35 -1.22 26.40
C ILE A 176 -13.02 -1.51 25.06
N ASN A 177 -14.33 -1.29 24.96
CA ASN A 177 -15.08 -1.55 23.73
C ASN A 177 -14.58 -0.66 22.57
N LEU A 178 -14.36 0.64 22.82
CA LEU A 178 -13.83 1.56 21.82
C LEU A 178 -12.38 1.18 21.42
N ALA A 179 -11.53 0.82 22.38
CA ALA A 179 -10.18 0.35 22.09
C ALA A 179 -10.19 -0.92 21.24
N LEU A 180 -11.10 -1.86 21.53
CA LEU A 180 -11.28 -3.08 20.75
C LEU A 180 -11.76 -2.78 19.33
N GLY A 181 -12.72 -1.88 19.19
CA GLY A 181 -13.22 -1.43 17.89
C GLY A 181 -12.13 -0.79 17.03
N LEU A 182 -11.28 0.04 17.64
CA LEU A 182 -10.14 0.66 16.97
C LEU A 182 -9.10 -0.40 16.52
N LEU A 183 -8.73 -1.33 17.41
CA LEU A 183 -7.78 -2.39 17.09
C LEU A 183 -8.28 -3.32 15.99
N LEU A 184 -9.52 -3.76 16.06
CA LEU A 184 -10.12 -4.63 15.05
C LEU A 184 -10.27 -3.91 13.71
N GLY A 185 -10.69 -2.65 13.70
CA GLY A 185 -10.79 -1.83 12.49
C GLY A 185 -9.43 -1.59 11.84
N PHE A 186 -8.41 -1.30 12.63
CA PHE A 186 -7.03 -1.14 12.16
C PHE A 186 -6.45 -2.45 11.59
N GLY A 187 -6.61 -3.56 12.31
CA GLY A 187 -6.16 -4.88 11.85
C GLY A 187 -6.84 -5.32 10.55
N LEU A 188 -8.15 -5.09 10.44
CA LEU A 188 -8.91 -5.35 9.21
C LEU A 188 -8.41 -4.48 8.05
N GLY A 189 -8.08 -3.21 8.30
CA GLY A 189 -7.52 -2.32 7.31
C GLY A 189 -6.16 -2.79 6.77
N ILE A 190 -5.27 -3.25 7.65
CA ILE A 190 -3.99 -3.85 7.24
C ILE A 190 -4.23 -5.13 6.43
N GLY A 191 -5.16 -5.98 6.86
CA GLY A 191 -5.54 -7.20 6.14
C GLY A 191 -6.02 -6.91 4.72
N LEU A 192 -6.93 -5.94 4.56
CA LEU A 192 -7.44 -5.52 3.24
C LEU A 192 -6.34 -4.90 2.36
N ALA A 193 -5.47 -4.07 2.93
CA ALA A 193 -4.33 -3.50 2.21
C ALA A 193 -3.35 -4.58 1.73
N SER A 194 -3.08 -5.57 2.57
CA SER A 194 -2.22 -6.72 2.23
C SER A 194 -2.85 -7.59 1.15
N LEU A 195 -4.14 -7.88 1.26
CA LEU A 195 -4.89 -8.64 0.25
C LEU A 195 -4.89 -7.91 -1.10
N ARG A 196 -5.11 -6.59 -1.11
CA ARG A 196 -5.03 -5.78 -2.33
C ARG A 196 -3.64 -5.87 -2.97
N LYS A 197 -2.57 -5.84 -2.17
CA LYS A 197 -1.18 -5.98 -2.67
C LYS A 197 -0.92 -7.38 -3.24
N LEU A 198 -1.45 -8.42 -2.63
CA LEU A 198 -1.32 -9.81 -3.12
C LEU A 198 -2.08 -10.06 -4.43
N LEU A 199 -3.22 -9.39 -4.61
CA LEU A 199 -4.04 -9.50 -5.82
C LEU A 199 -3.54 -8.61 -6.97
N ASP A 200 -2.64 -7.67 -6.68
CA ASP A 200 -2.07 -6.78 -7.69
C ASP A 200 -0.99 -7.51 -8.50
N ASN A 201 -1.34 -7.87 -9.70
CA ASN A 201 -0.50 -8.58 -10.67
C ASN A 201 0.05 -7.66 -11.77
N THR A 202 0.15 -6.35 -11.52
CA THR A 202 0.70 -5.38 -12.47
C THR A 202 2.23 -5.35 -12.44
N VAL A 203 2.83 -4.94 -13.57
CA VAL A 203 4.26 -4.67 -13.68
C VAL A 203 4.56 -3.35 -12.98
N LYS A 204 5.53 -3.35 -12.04
CA LYS A 204 5.92 -2.15 -11.28
C LYS A 204 7.40 -1.88 -11.31
N ASN A 205 8.21 -2.92 -11.33
CA ASN A 205 9.67 -2.84 -11.24
C ASN A 205 10.36 -3.85 -12.15
N GLU A 206 11.68 -3.84 -12.14
CA GLU A 206 12.52 -4.72 -12.95
C GLU A 206 12.31 -6.22 -12.65
N ASP A 207 12.05 -6.58 -11.38
CA ASP A 207 11.83 -7.98 -10.99
C ASP A 207 10.60 -8.58 -11.69
N ASP A 208 9.62 -7.74 -12.03
CA ASP A 208 8.40 -8.14 -12.72
C ASP A 208 8.63 -8.45 -14.22
N LEU A 209 9.81 -8.10 -14.75
CA LEU A 209 10.19 -8.33 -16.16
C LEU A 209 10.73 -9.72 -16.44
N LEU A 210 10.83 -10.58 -15.42
CA LEU A 210 11.22 -11.99 -15.56
C LEU A 210 12.53 -12.19 -16.34
N GLY A 211 13.55 -11.40 -16.03
CA GLY A 211 14.87 -11.48 -16.65
C GLY A 211 14.98 -10.80 -18.02
N THR A 212 13.95 -10.13 -18.52
CA THR A 212 14.04 -9.27 -19.70
C THR A 212 14.74 -7.95 -19.32
N PRO A 213 15.77 -7.48 -20.03
CA PRO A 213 16.52 -6.28 -19.66
C PRO A 213 15.61 -5.03 -19.58
N LEU A 214 15.78 -4.24 -18.52
CA LEU A 214 15.18 -2.92 -18.42
C LEU A 214 16.06 -1.91 -19.15
N LEU A 215 15.52 -1.28 -20.20
CA LEU A 215 16.23 -0.28 -21.00
C LEU A 215 16.08 1.13 -20.46
N ALA A 216 14.89 1.46 -19.96
CA ALA A 216 14.63 2.75 -19.34
C ALA A 216 13.41 2.70 -18.41
N ALA A 217 13.45 3.55 -17.40
CA ALA A 217 12.35 3.86 -16.51
C ALA A 217 11.90 5.30 -16.76
N ILE A 218 10.67 5.52 -17.20
CA ILE A 218 10.14 6.85 -17.56
C ILE A 218 9.05 7.23 -16.57
N GLY A 219 9.26 8.35 -15.86
CA GLY A 219 8.32 8.86 -14.88
C GLY A 219 7.03 9.37 -15.51
N PHE A 220 5.96 9.29 -14.75
CA PHE A 220 4.73 10.01 -15.05
C PHE A 220 4.97 11.52 -14.90
N ASP A 221 4.57 12.27 -15.91
CA ASP A 221 4.74 13.71 -15.98
C ASP A 221 3.40 14.31 -16.38
N GLU A 222 2.82 15.14 -15.51
CA GLU A 222 1.49 15.75 -15.72
C GLU A 222 1.45 16.63 -16.99
N ILE A 223 2.59 17.20 -17.38
CA ILE A 223 2.69 18.01 -18.58
C ILE A 223 2.94 17.17 -19.85
N ALA A 224 3.03 15.83 -19.73
CA ALA A 224 3.30 14.97 -20.89
C ALA A 224 2.18 14.95 -21.93
N ASP A 225 0.95 15.25 -21.54
CA ASP A 225 -0.18 15.37 -22.46
C ASP A 225 -0.11 16.66 -23.29
N GLU A 226 0.41 17.76 -22.71
CA GLU A 226 0.58 19.05 -23.42
C GLU A 226 1.92 19.13 -24.17
N LYS A 227 2.99 18.56 -23.57
CA LYS A 227 4.36 18.57 -24.12
C LYS A 227 4.92 17.16 -24.16
N PRO A 228 4.48 16.32 -25.12
CA PRO A 228 4.88 14.91 -25.17
C PRO A 228 6.33 14.69 -25.60
N LEU A 229 6.96 15.66 -26.28
CA LEU A 229 8.28 15.49 -26.89
C LEU A 229 9.40 16.06 -26.04
N VAL A 230 10.57 15.40 -26.07
CA VAL A 230 11.79 15.86 -25.37
C VAL A 230 12.32 17.19 -25.91
N THR A 231 11.95 17.57 -27.13
CA THR A 231 12.28 18.86 -27.75
C THR A 231 11.44 20.01 -27.20
N GLN A 232 10.28 19.72 -26.61
CA GLN A 232 9.35 20.70 -26.04
C GLN A 232 9.60 20.99 -24.56
N ILE A 233 10.51 20.25 -23.94
CA ILE A 233 10.85 20.35 -22.51
C ILE A 233 12.33 20.70 -22.31
N GLY A 234 12.70 21.13 -21.11
CA GLY A 234 14.06 21.53 -20.81
C GLY A 234 15.07 20.38 -20.94
N ARG A 235 16.31 20.72 -21.30
CA ARG A 235 17.40 19.74 -21.46
C ARG A 235 17.70 18.91 -20.21
N TYR A 236 17.38 19.41 -19.06
CA TYR A 236 17.60 18.80 -17.74
C TYR A 236 16.32 18.20 -17.14
N ALA A 237 15.24 18.10 -17.89
CA ALA A 237 14.03 17.45 -17.42
C ALA A 237 14.28 15.95 -17.19
N ALA A 238 13.72 15.38 -16.14
CA ALA A 238 13.87 13.97 -15.79
C ALA A 238 13.50 13.04 -16.96
N ARG A 239 12.44 13.40 -17.72
CA ARG A 239 12.04 12.66 -18.91
C ARG A 239 13.09 12.72 -20.04
N THR A 240 13.76 13.85 -20.23
CA THR A 240 14.85 13.98 -21.21
C THR A 240 16.03 13.07 -20.85
N GLU A 241 16.39 13.00 -19.56
CA GLU A 241 17.44 12.09 -19.08
C GLU A 241 17.06 10.62 -19.22
N ALA A 242 15.78 10.26 -18.99
CA ALA A 242 15.32 8.90 -19.22
C ALA A 242 15.51 8.45 -20.68
N PHE A 243 15.22 9.34 -21.65
CA PHE A 243 15.46 9.02 -23.06
C PHE A 243 16.94 9.04 -23.46
N ARG A 244 17.80 9.82 -22.80
CA ARG A 244 19.26 9.72 -22.97
C ARG A 244 19.77 8.39 -22.45
N THR A 245 19.30 7.94 -21.29
CA THR A 245 19.63 6.62 -20.75
C THR A 245 19.16 5.51 -21.69
N LEU A 246 17.92 5.59 -22.19
CA LEU A 246 17.38 4.65 -23.17
C LEU A 246 18.27 4.56 -24.41
N ARG A 247 18.64 5.70 -24.99
CA ARG A 247 19.57 5.77 -26.14
C ARG A 247 20.87 5.07 -25.84
N THR A 248 21.50 5.40 -24.70
CA THR A 248 22.77 4.80 -24.30
C THR A 248 22.63 3.28 -24.15
N ASN A 249 21.59 2.81 -23.47
CA ASN A 249 21.38 1.38 -23.27
C ASN A 249 21.14 0.64 -24.61
N ILE A 250 20.43 1.24 -25.56
CA ILE A 250 20.25 0.67 -26.91
C ILE A 250 21.57 0.59 -27.65
N GLN A 251 22.41 1.62 -27.57
CA GLN A 251 23.73 1.63 -28.22
C GLN A 251 24.68 0.56 -27.68
N PHE A 252 24.53 0.16 -26.42
CA PHE A 252 25.39 -0.83 -25.77
C PHE A 252 24.75 -2.21 -25.61
N LEU A 253 23.54 -2.46 -26.16
CA LEU A 253 22.85 -3.75 -26.04
C LEU A 253 23.67 -4.91 -26.60
N ASN A 254 24.36 -4.71 -27.71
CA ASN A 254 25.24 -5.68 -28.30
C ASN A 254 26.47 -4.94 -28.93
N PRO A 255 27.63 -4.99 -28.29
CA PRO A 255 28.82 -4.28 -28.79
C PRO A 255 29.29 -4.71 -30.16
N ASP A 256 29.03 -5.97 -30.52
CA ASP A 256 29.52 -6.55 -31.78
C ASP A 256 28.53 -6.41 -32.96
N ALA A 257 27.23 -6.21 -32.65
CA ALA A 257 26.20 -6.11 -33.67
C ALA A 257 25.05 -5.20 -33.16
N HIS A 258 25.25 -3.89 -33.27
CA HIS A 258 24.21 -2.92 -32.83
C HIS A 258 22.91 -3.15 -33.58
N PRO A 259 21.75 -3.25 -32.85
CA PRO A 259 20.46 -3.34 -33.51
C PRO A 259 20.17 -2.05 -34.28
N GLN A 260 19.95 -2.21 -35.59
CA GLN A 260 19.73 -1.09 -36.52
C GLN A 260 18.24 -0.88 -36.73
N VAL A 261 17.48 -1.96 -36.95
CA VAL A 261 16.04 -1.94 -37.14
C VAL A 261 15.32 -2.38 -35.84
N ILE A 262 14.71 -1.44 -35.16
CA ILE A 262 14.12 -1.64 -33.83
C ILE A 262 12.61 -1.40 -33.89
N VAL A 263 11.84 -2.42 -33.56
CA VAL A 263 10.38 -2.31 -33.39
C VAL A 263 10.06 -1.81 -31.99
N MET A 264 9.22 -0.78 -31.93
CA MET A 264 8.68 -0.24 -30.70
C MET A 264 7.19 -0.58 -30.61
N THR A 265 6.81 -1.33 -29.60
CA THR A 265 5.41 -1.74 -29.40
C THR A 265 5.09 -1.90 -27.91
N SER A 266 3.85 -2.24 -27.59
CA SER A 266 3.36 -2.41 -26.22
C SER A 266 2.41 -3.61 -26.14
N ALA A 267 2.06 -4.04 -24.92
CA ALA A 267 1.09 -5.09 -24.73
C ALA A 267 -0.32 -4.62 -25.12
N LEU A 268 -0.70 -3.43 -24.67
CA LEU A 268 -2.04 -2.85 -24.80
C LEU A 268 -1.97 -1.39 -25.31
N PRO A 269 -3.09 -0.84 -25.79
CA PRO A 269 -3.16 0.58 -26.13
C PRO A 269 -2.86 1.50 -24.95
N ASN A 270 -2.39 2.74 -25.25
CA ASN A 270 -2.15 3.82 -24.27
C ASN A 270 -1.02 3.56 -23.25
N GLU A 271 -0.10 2.63 -23.52
CA GLU A 271 1.10 2.40 -22.70
C GLU A 271 2.25 3.37 -23.02
N GLY A 272 2.10 4.21 -24.07
CA GLY A 272 3.06 5.23 -24.46
C GLY A 272 4.02 4.80 -25.55
N LYS A 273 3.67 3.79 -26.41
CA LYS A 273 4.51 3.29 -27.49
C LYS A 273 4.95 4.40 -28.46
N THR A 274 4.00 5.15 -29.04
CA THR A 274 4.29 6.17 -30.06
C THR A 274 5.11 7.33 -29.51
N THR A 275 4.79 7.83 -28.32
CA THR A 275 5.58 8.88 -27.65
C THR A 275 6.99 8.40 -27.33
N SER A 276 7.17 7.13 -26.93
CA SER A 276 8.49 6.54 -26.66
C SER A 276 9.27 6.35 -27.96
N SER A 277 8.62 5.92 -29.06
CA SER A 277 9.24 5.76 -30.38
C SER A 277 9.77 7.09 -30.91
N ILE A 278 8.95 8.15 -30.86
CA ILE A 278 9.31 9.48 -31.31
C ILE A 278 10.47 10.03 -30.47
N ASN A 279 10.38 9.99 -29.15
CA ASN A 279 11.37 10.54 -28.24
C ASN A 279 12.72 9.80 -28.30
N LEU A 280 12.71 8.46 -28.52
CA LEU A 280 13.93 7.71 -28.79
C LEU A 280 14.57 8.16 -30.10
N ALA A 281 13.79 8.24 -31.19
CA ALA A 281 14.27 8.69 -32.49
C ALA A 281 14.85 10.11 -32.43
N LEU A 282 14.19 11.03 -31.71
CA LEU A 282 14.69 12.38 -31.46
C LEU A 282 16.00 12.37 -30.64
N SER A 283 16.09 11.56 -29.60
CA SER A 283 17.29 11.47 -28.75
C SER A 283 18.49 10.92 -29.52
N LEU A 284 18.28 9.95 -30.42
CA LEU A 284 19.31 9.41 -31.32
C LEU A 284 19.75 10.46 -32.36
N ALA A 285 18.81 11.13 -33.01
CA ALA A 285 19.10 12.16 -34.01
C ALA A 285 19.84 13.37 -33.41
N GLN A 286 19.44 13.84 -32.21
CA GLN A 286 20.15 14.90 -31.48
C GLN A 286 21.60 14.53 -31.12
N ALA A 287 21.90 13.23 -31.01
CA ALA A 287 23.26 12.74 -30.81
C ALA A 287 24.06 12.66 -32.11
N GLY A 288 23.51 13.01 -33.27
CA GLY A 288 24.17 13.04 -34.55
C GLY A 288 23.98 11.77 -35.40
N ALA A 289 23.23 10.77 -34.91
CA ALA A 289 22.96 9.55 -35.67
C ALA A 289 21.99 9.82 -36.85
N LYS A 290 22.15 9.07 -37.95
CA LYS A 290 21.19 9.07 -39.06
C LYS A 290 20.01 8.20 -38.72
N VAL A 291 18.88 8.83 -38.35
CA VAL A 291 17.68 8.14 -37.80
C VAL A 291 16.51 8.34 -38.72
N ILE A 292 15.73 7.28 -38.92
CA ILE A 292 14.40 7.34 -39.48
C ILE A 292 13.38 6.76 -38.49
N LEU A 293 12.27 7.45 -38.32
CA LEU A 293 11.07 6.95 -37.64
C LEU A 293 10.05 6.50 -38.70
N VAL A 294 9.65 5.25 -38.63
CA VAL A 294 8.63 4.67 -39.53
C VAL A 294 7.35 4.41 -38.73
N GLU A 295 6.25 5.01 -39.15
CA GLU A 295 4.95 4.74 -38.55
C GLU A 295 4.29 3.54 -39.23
N ALA A 296 4.35 2.39 -38.55
CA ALA A 296 3.75 1.14 -38.97
C ALA A 296 2.45 0.78 -38.22
N ASP A 297 1.94 1.65 -37.36
CA ASP A 297 0.58 1.56 -36.85
C ASP A 297 -0.41 2.07 -37.92
N LEU A 298 -0.61 1.27 -38.97
CA LEU A 298 -1.49 1.57 -40.10
C LEU A 298 -2.98 1.56 -39.76
N ARG A 299 -3.32 1.15 -38.50
CA ARG A 299 -4.71 1.11 -38.02
C ARG A 299 -5.13 2.38 -37.32
N ARG A 300 -4.24 2.93 -36.50
CA ARG A 300 -4.48 4.13 -35.69
C ARG A 300 -3.23 4.99 -35.63
N PRO A 301 -2.84 5.59 -36.77
CA PRO A 301 -1.65 6.43 -36.84
C PRO A 301 -1.77 7.62 -35.90
N LYS A 302 -0.70 7.93 -35.14
CA LYS A 302 -0.64 9.02 -34.19
C LYS A 302 0.63 9.86 -34.30
N VAL A 303 1.62 9.43 -35.08
CA VAL A 303 2.87 10.19 -35.25
C VAL A 303 2.62 11.59 -35.82
N PRO A 304 1.73 11.77 -36.83
CA PRO A 304 1.42 13.11 -37.36
C PRO A 304 0.87 14.03 -36.27
N LEU A 305 0.04 13.52 -35.37
CA LEU A 305 -0.57 14.31 -34.28
C LEU A 305 0.50 14.84 -33.32
N TYR A 306 1.47 13.99 -32.91
CA TYR A 306 2.53 14.38 -31.96
C TYR A 306 3.59 15.29 -32.60
N LEU A 307 3.87 15.12 -33.90
CA LEU A 307 4.87 15.91 -34.64
C LEU A 307 4.25 17.12 -35.36
N GLU A 308 2.96 17.38 -35.19
CA GLU A 308 2.23 18.48 -35.84
C GLU A 308 2.37 18.46 -37.35
N MET A 309 2.40 17.25 -37.95
CA MET A 309 2.50 17.01 -39.38
C MET A 309 1.10 16.76 -40.01
N SER A 310 0.98 16.95 -41.33
CA SER A 310 -0.25 16.62 -42.04
C SER A 310 -0.52 15.13 -42.05
N SER A 311 -1.68 14.70 -41.55
CA SER A 311 -2.12 13.30 -41.57
C SER A 311 -2.56 12.80 -42.97
N MET A 312 -2.66 13.70 -43.97
CA MET A 312 -3.05 13.36 -45.35
C MET A 312 -1.82 13.17 -46.25
N SER A 313 -0.62 13.09 -45.73
CA SER A 313 0.61 12.85 -46.49
C SER A 313 0.66 11.41 -46.99
N GLU A 314 1.18 11.19 -48.19
CA GLU A 314 1.57 9.88 -48.70
C GLU A 314 2.64 9.29 -47.75
N GLY A 315 2.65 7.97 -47.60
CA GLY A 315 3.54 7.33 -46.64
C GLY A 315 3.80 5.84 -46.88
N LEU A 316 3.99 5.10 -45.78
CA LEU A 316 4.32 3.70 -45.81
C LEU A 316 3.32 2.85 -46.61
N SER A 317 2.03 3.00 -46.32
CA SER A 317 0.97 2.24 -47.01
C SER A 317 1.01 2.45 -48.51
N ASP A 318 1.23 3.69 -48.97
CA ASP A 318 1.28 4.04 -50.37
C ASP A 318 2.52 3.44 -51.06
N LEU A 319 3.67 3.44 -50.39
CA LEU A 319 4.89 2.81 -50.88
C LEU A 319 4.72 1.30 -51.10
N ILE A 320 4.12 0.60 -50.14
CA ILE A 320 4.06 -0.87 -50.17
C ILE A 320 2.84 -1.43 -50.90
N SER A 321 1.74 -0.65 -51.06
CA SER A 321 0.57 -1.07 -51.83
C SER A 321 0.66 -0.75 -53.31
N GLY A 322 1.44 0.27 -53.68
CA GLY A 322 1.52 0.75 -55.05
C GLY A 322 2.11 -0.31 -56.04
N PRO A 323 1.76 -0.25 -57.35
CA PRO A 323 2.23 -1.21 -58.35
C PRO A 323 3.72 -1.00 -58.75
N LYS A 324 4.27 0.16 -58.44
CA LYS A 324 5.64 0.52 -58.82
C LYS A 324 6.68 -0.17 -57.94
N LYS A 325 7.85 -0.50 -58.52
CA LYS A 325 9.00 -0.97 -57.71
C LYS A 325 9.49 0.13 -56.79
N LEU A 326 10.01 -0.26 -55.62
CA LEU A 326 10.64 0.67 -54.70
C LEU A 326 11.92 1.22 -55.33
N THR A 327 12.10 2.52 -55.25
CA THR A 327 13.34 3.19 -55.69
C THR A 327 13.83 4.14 -54.59
N PRO A 328 15.15 4.34 -54.45
CA PRO A 328 15.65 5.27 -53.43
C PRO A 328 15.07 6.69 -53.56
N GLN A 329 14.82 7.14 -54.80
CA GLN A 329 14.25 8.44 -55.05
C GLN A 329 12.79 8.49 -54.63
N GLY A 330 11.99 7.43 -54.90
CA GLY A 330 10.59 7.33 -54.47
C GLY A 330 10.46 7.32 -52.93
N ILE A 331 11.32 6.57 -52.24
CA ILE A 331 11.35 6.58 -50.77
C ILE A 331 11.71 7.98 -50.29
N LYS A 332 12.81 8.60 -50.81
CA LYS A 332 13.27 9.92 -50.40
C LYS A 332 12.20 11.00 -50.55
N ALA A 333 11.35 10.90 -51.56
CA ALA A 333 10.27 11.85 -51.83
C ALA A 333 9.15 11.79 -50.73
N MET A 334 8.96 10.67 -50.05
CA MET A 334 7.98 10.47 -49.01
C MET A 334 8.54 10.64 -47.57
N LEU A 335 9.83 10.97 -47.44
CA LEU A 335 10.44 11.24 -46.15
C LEU A 335 10.26 12.68 -45.73
N HIS A 336 9.65 12.89 -44.59
CA HIS A 336 9.48 14.20 -43.99
C HIS A 336 10.63 14.51 -43.01
N PRO A 337 11.38 15.60 -43.22
CA PRO A 337 12.34 16.06 -42.21
C PRO A 337 11.58 16.67 -41.03
N TYR A 338 12.01 16.35 -39.80
CA TYR A 338 11.40 16.95 -38.61
C TYR A 338 12.34 18.03 -38.06
N GLU A 339 11.94 19.30 -38.20
CA GLU A 339 12.68 20.47 -37.72
C GLU A 339 14.18 20.45 -38.08
N SER A 340 15.03 21.08 -37.28
CA SER A 340 16.49 21.06 -37.37
C SER A 340 17.14 19.86 -36.68
N THR A 341 16.37 18.85 -36.28
CA THR A 341 16.86 17.71 -35.47
C THR A 341 17.64 16.68 -36.26
N GLY A 342 17.53 16.67 -37.60
CA GLY A 342 18.09 15.64 -38.46
C GLY A 342 17.24 14.36 -38.56
N LEU A 343 16.20 14.22 -37.79
CA LEU A 343 15.27 13.10 -37.87
C LEU A 343 14.51 13.10 -39.19
N LYS A 344 14.42 11.94 -39.84
CA LYS A 344 13.51 11.69 -40.97
C LYS A 344 12.33 10.87 -40.48
N VAL A 345 11.14 11.17 -41.01
CA VAL A 345 9.90 10.47 -40.64
C VAL A 345 9.23 9.95 -41.90
N LEU A 346 8.90 8.66 -41.88
CA LEU A 346 8.01 8.04 -42.86
C LEU A 346 6.69 7.79 -42.17
N LEU A 347 5.67 8.61 -42.53
CA LEU A 347 4.33 8.51 -41.99
C LEU A 347 3.61 7.25 -42.50
N SER A 348 2.53 6.86 -41.83
CA SER A 348 1.71 5.69 -42.23
C SER A 348 1.13 5.75 -43.65
N GLY A 349 0.83 6.96 -44.15
CA GLY A 349 0.02 7.14 -45.35
C GLY A 349 -1.46 6.90 -45.11
N MET A 350 -2.21 6.61 -46.18
CA MET A 350 -3.64 6.30 -46.11
C MET A 350 -3.85 4.97 -45.33
N VAL A 351 -4.87 4.94 -44.45
CA VAL A 351 -5.23 3.73 -43.69
C VAL A 351 -5.72 2.64 -44.66
N PRO A 352 -4.99 1.54 -44.85
CA PRO A 352 -5.38 0.48 -45.76
C PRO A 352 -6.43 -0.45 -45.16
N PRO A 353 -7.21 -1.18 -45.98
CA PRO A 353 -8.19 -2.14 -45.48
C PRO A 353 -7.55 -3.39 -44.87
N ASN A 354 -6.30 -3.73 -45.26
CA ASN A 354 -5.61 -4.95 -44.87
C ASN A 354 -4.15 -4.68 -44.39
N PRO A 355 -3.99 -4.00 -43.23
CA PRO A 355 -2.65 -3.63 -42.71
C PRO A 355 -1.68 -4.79 -42.56
N SER A 356 -2.12 -5.91 -41.97
CA SER A 356 -1.27 -7.08 -41.68
C SER A 356 -0.70 -7.71 -42.95
N GLU A 357 -1.50 -7.79 -44.03
CA GLU A 357 -1.05 -8.34 -45.32
C GLU A 357 0.01 -7.43 -45.97
N LEU A 358 -0.18 -6.12 -45.92
CA LEU A 358 0.81 -5.16 -46.43
C LEU A 358 2.14 -5.26 -45.67
N LEU A 359 2.10 -5.34 -44.34
CA LEU A 359 3.30 -5.44 -43.50
C LEU A 359 3.99 -6.82 -43.62
N SER A 360 3.25 -7.87 -44.01
CA SER A 360 3.83 -9.18 -44.28
C SER A 360 4.48 -9.30 -45.66
N SER A 361 4.20 -8.38 -46.58
CA SER A 361 4.63 -8.43 -47.98
C SER A 361 6.15 -8.38 -48.13
N ASN A 362 6.66 -9.00 -49.23
CA ASN A 362 8.09 -8.90 -49.63
C ASN A 362 8.50 -7.45 -49.89
N LYS A 363 7.55 -6.61 -50.29
CA LYS A 363 7.82 -5.20 -50.59
C LYS A 363 8.12 -4.39 -49.34
N PHE A 364 7.46 -4.71 -48.22
CA PHE A 364 7.81 -4.13 -46.93
C PHE A 364 9.21 -4.55 -46.46
N GLU A 365 9.59 -5.81 -46.68
CA GLU A 365 10.93 -6.30 -46.40
C GLU A 365 12.02 -5.63 -47.28
N GLU A 366 11.75 -5.48 -48.58
CA GLU A 366 12.61 -4.72 -49.49
C GLU A 366 12.78 -3.27 -49.02
N LEU A 367 11.69 -2.63 -48.56
CA LEU A 367 11.76 -1.27 -48.01
C LEU A 367 12.66 -1.21 -46.77
N ILE A 368 12.49 -2.13 -45.81
CA ILE A 368 13.32 -2.17 -44.60
C ILE A 368 14.83 -2.32 -44.96
N GLU A 369 15.16 -3.21 -45.91
CA GLU A 369 16.53 -3.39 -46.38
C GLU A 369 17.10 -2.14 -47.10
N MET A 370 16.26 -1.39 -47.81
CA MET A 370 16.67 -0.12 -48.42
C MET A 370 16.90 0.97 -47.37
N LEU A 371 16.06 1.02 -46.29
CA LEU A 371 16.24 1.94 -45.18
C LEU A 371 17.49 1.61 -44.36
N ARG A 372 17.77 0.34 -44.13
CA ARG A 372 18.98 -0.16 -43.45
C ARG A 372 20.26 0.34 -44.11
N LYS A 373 20.30 0.47 -45.43
CA LYS A 373 21.46 0.98 -46.16
C LYS A 373 21.67 2.50 -46.03
N GLN A 374 20.63 3.24 -45.60
CA GLN A 374 20.66 4.72 -45.60
C GLN A 374 20.74 5.32 -44.20
N PHE A 375 20.25 4.60 -43.20
CA PHE A 375 20.11 5.09 -41.81
C PHE A 375 20.88 4.19 -40.85
N GLU A 376 21.41 4.77 -39.78
CA GLU A 376 22.06 4.03 -38.70
C GLU A 376 21.02 3.36 -37.79
N TYR A 377 19.86 4.03 -37.63
CA TYR A 377 18.73 3.53 -36.85
C TYR A 377 17.42 3.67 -37.63
N VAL A 378 16.68 2.58 -37.71
CA VAL A 378 15.30 2.51 -38.21
C VAL A 378 14.39 2.17 -37.05
N ILE A 379 13.70 3.16 -36.50
CA ILE A 379 12.76 2.99 -35.40
C ILE A 379 11.37 2.82 -35.99
N ILE A 380 10.71 1.70 -35.71
CA ILE A 380 9.41 1.35 -36.26
C ILE A 380 8.36 1.40 -35.16
N ASP A 381 7.45 2.38 -35.19
CA ASP A 381 6.31 2.47 -34.27
C ASP A 381 5.19 1.54 -34.74
N CYS A 382 4.90 0.50 -33.96
CA CYS A 382 3.92 -0.53 -34.28
C CYS A 382 2.67 -0.49 -33.35
N PRO A 383 1.52 -1.03 -33.76
CA PRO A 383 0.38 -1.20 -32.88
C PRO A 383 0.67 -2.17 -31.71
N PRO A 384 -0.21 -2.21 -30.66
CA PRO A 384 -0.02 -3.12 -29.54
C PRO A 384 -0.12 -4.59 -29.98
N LEU A 385 0.69 -5.47 -29.34
CA LEU A 385 0.84 -6.88 -29.70
C LEU A 385 -0.38 -7.76 -29.44
N LEU A 386 -1.10 -7.52 -28.32
CA LEU A 386 -2.18 -8.43 -27.92
C LEU A 386 -3.46 -8.27 -28.76
N PRO A 387 -3.87 -7.03 -29.14
CA PRO A 387 -5.05 -6.86 -29.99
C PRO A 387 -4.86 -7.28 -31.45
N VAL A 388 -3.63 -7.16 -32.00
CA VAL A 388 -3.35 -7.37 -33.42
C VAL A 388 -1.96 -7.97 -33.66
N THR A 389 -1.78 -8.68 -34.78
CA THR A 389 -0.56 -9.39 -35.10
C THR A 389 0.50 -8.54 -35.81
N ASP A 390 0.17 -7.34 -36.22
CA ASP A 390 0.99 -6.45 -37.06
C ASP A 390 2.39 -6.25 -36.49
N ALA A 391 2.49 -5.94 -35.17
CA ALA A 391 3.78 -5.73 -34.51
C ALA A 391 4.65 -7.01 -34.47
N ALA A 392 4.04 -8.19 -34.35
CA ALA A 392 4.75 -9.46 -34.38
C ALA A 392 5.31 -9.72 -35.80
N ILE A 393 4.52 -9.45 -36.84
CA ILE A 393 4.93 -9.58 -38.26
C ILE A 393 6.12 -8.67 -38.56
N VAL A 394 6.04 -7.40 -38.15
CA VAL A 394 7.12 -6.43 -38.35
C VAL A 394 8.37 -6.83 -37.55
N SER A 395 8.20 -7.34 -36.32
CA SER A 395 9.31 -7.79 -35.46
C SER A 395 10.10 -8.93 -36.08
N ALA A 396 9.47 -9.82 -36.86
CA ALA A 396 10.15 -10.90 -37.58
C ALA A 396 11.11 -10.43 -38.70
N LYS A 397 10.93 -9.18 -39.16
CA LYS A 397 11.75 -8.54 -40.19
C LYS A 397 12.73 -7.49 -39.64
N ALA A 398 12.83 -7.37 -38.33
CA ALA A 398 13.67 -6.42 -37.61
C ALA A 398 14.78 -7.13 -36.81
N ASP A 399 15.75 -6.38 -36.29
CA ASP A 399 16.80 -6.94 -35.43
C ASP A 399 16.29 -7.27 -34.03
N GLY A 400 15.15 -6.67 -33.63
CA GLY A 400 14.47 -6.98 -32.41
C GLY A 400 13.39 -5.97 -32.04
N CYS A 401 12.77 -6.26 -30.92
CA CYS A 401 11.60 -5.52 -30.41
C CYS A 401 11.87 -4.95 -29.02
N VAL A 402 11.50 -3.71 -28.78
CA VAL A 402 11.43 -3.07 -27.47
C VAL A 402 9.98 -3.03 -27.04
N LEU A 403 9.69 -3.62 -25.86
CA LEU A 403 8.35 -3.62 -25.28
C LEU A 403 8.17 -2.43 -24.33
N ILE A 404 7.09 -1.70 -24.49
CA ILE A 404 6.70 -0.63 -23.57
C ILE A 404 5.59 -1.16 -22.66
N VAL A 405 5.75 -0.99 -21.35
CA VAL A 405 4.75 -1.34 -20.34
C VAL A 405 4.47 -0.12 -19.45
N ALA A 406 3.22 0.05 -19.03
CA ALA A 406 2.83 1.12 -18.12
C ALA A 406 2.85 0.60 -16.66
N ALA A 407 3.63 1.27 -15.80
CA ALA A 407 3.77 0.91 -14.39
C ALA A 407 2.43 0.93 -13.65
N GLY A 408 2.13 -0.16 -12.92
CA GLY A 408 0.87 -0.28 -12.17
C GLY A 408 -0.40 -0.42 -13.02
N VAL A 409 -0.26 -0.52 -14.35
CA VAL A 409 -1.37 -0.66 -15.31
C VAL A 409 -1.26 -1.97 -16.11
N THR A 410 -0.11 -2.19 -16.75
CA THR A 410 0.14 -3.42 -17.50
C THR A 410 0.20 -4.62 -16.56
N LYS A 411 -0.66 -5.61 -16.76
CA LYS A 411 -0.63 -6.86 -15.97
C LYS A 411 0.51 -7.76 -16.44
N LYS A 412 1.14 -8.48 -15.50
CA LYS A 412 2.22 -9.45 -15.80
C LYS A 412 1.83 -10.48 -16.87
N PRO A 413 0.62 -11.06 -16.89
CA PRO A 413 0.21 -11.93 -17.98
C PRO A 413 0.18 -11.26 -19.35
N HIS A 414 -0.18 -9.97 -19.44
CA HIS A 414 -0.15 -9.23 -20.71
C HIS A 414 1.29 -9.00 -21.19
N PHE A 415 2.19 -8.65 -20.28
CA PHE A 415 3.61 -8.55 -20.60
C PHE A 415 4.19 -9.90 -21.10
N ILE A 416 3.91 -10.98 -20.38
CA ILE A 416 4.35 -12.35 -20.75
C ILE A 416 3.81 -12.72 -22.13
N GLY A 417 2.50 -12.56 -22.35
CA GLY A 417 1.86 -12.86 -23.63
C GLY A 417 2.46 -12.06 -24.79
N SER A 418 2.81 -10.78 -24.57
CA SER A 418 3.46 -9.94 -25.59
C SER A 418 4.89 -10.39 -25.89
N ARG A 419 5.66 -10.71 -24.85
CA ARG A 419 7.00 -11.27 -25.00
C ARG A 419 6.99 -12.59 -25.78
N ASP A 420 6.05 -13.46 -25.45
CA ASP A 420 5.92 -14.78 -26.07
C ASP A 420 5.43 -14.65 -27.52
N ALA A 421 4.57 -13.67 -27.84
CA ALA A 421 4.15 -13.37 -29.21
C ALA A 421 5.33 -12.93 -30.09
N VAL A 422 6.25 -12.12 -29.57
CA VAL A 422 7.50 -11.75 -30.28
C VAL A 422 8.40 -12.95 -30.51
N LYS A 423 8.57 -13.80 -29.49
CA LYS A 423 9.38 -15.03 -29.59
C LYS A 423 8.79 -16.05 -30.57
N ALA A 424 7.48 -16.15 -30.62
CA ALA A 424 6.78 -17.11 -31.50
C ALA A 424 7.04 -16.85 -33.00
N VAL A 425 7.33 -15.61 -33.38
CA VAL A 425 7.73 -15.24 -34.76
C VAL A 425 9.24 -15.28 -35.00
N GLY A 426 10.01 -15.84 -34.06
CA GLY A 426 11.48 -15.94 -34.17
C GLY A 426 12.24 -14.65 -33.89
N SER A 427 11.58 -13.59 -33.41
CA SER A 427 12.20 -12.32 -33.08
C SER A 427 12.67 -12.26 -31.62
N THR A 428 13.57 -11.33 -31.33
CA THR A 428 14.16 -11.12 -30.01
C THR A 428 13.56 -9.88 -29.33
N VAL A 429 13.20 -10.02 -28.03
CA VAL A 429 12.91 -8.86 -27.19
C VAL A 429 14.23 -8.27 -26.70
N LEU A 430 14.60 -7.11 -27.25
CA LEU A 430 15.82 -6.38 -26.89
C LEU A 430 15.78 -5.87 -25.44
N GLY A 431 14.60 -5.53 -24.96
CA GLY A 431 14.38 -5.09 -23.60
C GLY A 431 13.03 -4.40 -23.41
N VAL A 432 12.85 -3.82 -22.23
CA VAL A 432 11.58 -3.22 -21.80
C VAL A 432 11.80 -1.77 -21.39
N ILE A 433 10.83 -0.93 -21.70
CA ILE A 433 10.69 0.41 -21.15
C ILE A 433 9.54 0.37 -20.17
N ILE A 434 9.78 0.66 -18.89
CA ILE A 434 8.70 0.88 -17.91
C ILE A 434 8.35 2.36 -17.97
N ASN A 435 7.14 2.66 -18.42
CA ASN A 435 6.61 4.02 -18.61
C ASN A 435 5.56 4.36 -17.53
N LYS A 436 5.26 5.65 -17.39
CA LYS A 436 4.24 6.16 -16.44
C LYS A 436 4.50 5.78 -14.99
N ILE A 437 5.76 5.70 -14.57
CA ILE A 437 6.12 5.40 -13.19
C ILE A 437 5.71 6.57 -12.29
N PRO A 438 4.93 6.35 -11.22
CA PRO A 438 4.60 7.40 -10.27
C PRO A 438 5.85 8.06 -9.67
N GLU A 439 5.83 9.38 -9.48
CA GLU A 439 6.97 10.15 -8.96
C GLU A 439 7.50 9.59 -7.63
N SER A 440 6.59 9.16 -6.75
CA SER A 440 6.94 8.53 -5.47
C SER A 440 7.70 7.21 -5.58
N SER A 441 7.58 6.50 -6.71
CA SER A 441 8.28 5.23 -6.97
C SER A 441 9.60 5.44 -7.70
N LEU A 442 9.71 6.50 -8.52
CA LEU A 442 10.91 6.85 -9.28
C LEU A 442 12.13 7.10 -8.39
N GLU A 443 11.97 7.92 -7.35
CA GLU A 443 13.07 8.27 -6.44
C GLU A 443 13.62 7.05 -5.70
N TYR A 444 12.78 6.12 -5.35
CA TYR A 444 13.14 5.03 -4.44
C TYR A 444 13.57 3.73 -5.14
N GLU A 445 12.86 3.32 -6.20
CA GLU A 445 13.14 2.05 -6.89
C GLU A 445 14.17 2.21 -8.01
N TYR A 446 14.22 3.38 -8.64
CA TYR A 446 15.05 3.62 -9.83
C TYR A 446 16.15 4.67 -9.61
N GLY A 447 16.09 5.48 -8.57
CA GLY A 447 17.02 6.57 -8.31
C GLY A 447 18.47 6.12 -8.09
N TYR A 448 18.67 4.98 -7.45
CA TYR A 448 20.01 4.45 -7.14
C TYR A 448 20.68 3.76 -8.32
N ARG A 449 19.93 3.15 -9.23
CA ARG A 449 20.44 2.25 -10.27
C ARG A 449 20.55 2.91 -11.65
N TYR A 450 19.71 3.92 -11.90
CA TYR A 450 19.61 4.59 -13.21
C TYR A 450 19.99 6.08 -13.17
N GLY A 451 20.71 6.52 -12.12
CA GLY A 451 21.27 7.86 -12.07
C GLY A 451 20.23 8.99 -11.92
N TYR A 452 19.04 8.71 -11.37
CA TYR A 452 18.14 9.76 -10.89
C TYR A 452 18.70 10.28 -9.57
N PRO A 453 19.45 11.41 -9.55
CA PRO A 453 20.02 11.91 -8.31
C PRO A 453 18.87 12.40 -7.42
N ARG A 454 18.91 12.03 -6.16
CA ARG A 454 18.09 12.56 -5.06
C ARG A 454 18.05 14.09 -5.00
N TYR A 455 18.86 14.74 -5.80
CA TYR A 455 19.08 16.20 -5.86
C TYR A 455 18.11 16.97 -6.78
N TYR A 456 17.39 16.30 -7.71
CA TYR A 456 16.57 17.03 -8.69
C TYR A 456 15.17 17.42 -8.20
N GLY A 457 14.62 16.76 -7.16
CA GLY A 457 13.26 17.03 -6.70
C GLY A 457 13.09 18.27 -5.83
N ALA A 458 14.06 18.62 -4.98
CA ALA A 458 13.88 19.68 -3.98
C ALA A 458 14.44 21.04 -4.39
N ASN A 459 15.53 21.09 -5.17
CA ASN A 459 16.24 22.33 -5.45
C ASN A 459 16.02 22.93 -6.86
N TYR A 460 15.36 22.20 -7.77
CA TYR A 460 15.12 22.67 -9.15
C TYR A 460 13.71 23.24 -9.41
N ARG A 461 12.78 23.13 -8.46
CA ARG A 461 11.46 23.82 -8.57
C ARG A 461 11.52 25.34 -8.75
N PRO A 462 12.51 26.08 -8.24
CA PRO A 462 12.59 27.52 -8.50
C PRO A 462 12.94 27.90 -9.93
N TYR A 463 13.65 27.03 -10.69
CA TYR A 463 14.06 27.36 -12.06
C TYR A 463 12.98 27.11 -13.12
N ALA A 464 12.04 26.23 -12.86
CA ALA A 464 10.93 25.96 -13.78
C ALA A 464 9.86 27.06 -13.81
N LYS A 465 9.85 27.97 -12.82
CA LYS A 465 8.89 29.11 -12.73
C LYS A 465 9.42 30.46 -13.21
N ARG A 466 10.69 30.55 -13.64
CA ARG A 466 11.24 31.74 -14.28
C ARG A 466 11.58 31.43 -15.73
N GLY A 467 10.56 31.23 -16.53
CA GLY A 467 10.65 31.44 -17.96
C GLY A 467 10.67 32.94 -18.25
N THR A 468 11.46 33.32 -19.25
CA THR A 468 11.73 34.65 -19.79
C THR A 468 12.86 35.39 -19.08
N GLU A 469 14.08 35.16 -19.55
CA GLU A 469 14.98 36.21 -20.05
C GLU A 469 16.29 35.50 -20.45
N GLU A 470 16.63 35.60 -21.72
CA GLU A 470 17.96 35.23 -22.24
C GLU A 470 19.00 36.15 -21.62
N GLY A 471 20.08 35.55 -21.12
CA GLY A 471 21.33 36.27 -20.80
C GLY A 471 21.64 36.37 -19.34
N GLN A 472 22.52 35.54 -18.86
CA GLN A 472 23.69 35.78 -18.03
C GLN A 472 23.96 34.69 -16.98
N TYR A 473 25.14 34.04 -17.16
CA TYR A 473 25.94 33.28 -16.19
C TYR A 473 25.32 32.04 -15.52
N ALA A 474 25.50 30.91 -16.18
CA ALA A 474 25.63 29.64 -15.45
C ALA A 474 27.09 29.55 -14.92
N PRO A 475 27.34 29.27 -13.62
CA PRO A 475 28.69 28.93 -13.17
C PRO A 475 29.14 27.67 -13.87
N SER A 476 30.39 27.67 -14.34
CA SER A 476 30.97 26.52 -15.05
C SER A 476 30.92 25.25 -14.20
N ALA A 477 30.75 24.11 -14.84
CA ALA A 477 30.63 22.79 -14.17
C ALA A 477 31.82 22.50 -13.20
N ASP A 478 32.96 23.18 -13.39
CA ASP A 478 34.15 23.11 -12.53
C ASP A 478 33.95 23.75 -11.13
N VAL A 479 33.12 24.77 -10.99
CA VAL A 479 32.90 25.43 -9.69
C VAL A 479 31.93 24.62 -8.82
N LEU A 480 30.91 24.01 -9.44
CA LEU A 480 29.96 23.16 -8.73
C LEU A 480 30.59 21.82 -8.29
N SER A 481 31.52 21.26 -9.09
CA SER A 481 32.24 20.04 -8.71
C SER A 481 33.26 20.28 -7.59
N ARG A 482 33.89 21.45 -7.50
CA ARG A 482 34.79 21.80 -6.39
C ARG A 482 34.05 22.01 -5.06
N GLN A 483 32.95 22.73 -5.07
CA GLN A 483 32.15 22.93 -3.84
C GLN A 483 31.54 21.64 -3.31
N ALA A 484 31.00 20.79 -4.17
CA ALA A 484 30.46 19.48 -3.78
C ALA A 484 31.55 18.52 -3.26
N LEU A 485 32.78 18.62 -3.80
CA LEU A 485 33.94 17.87 -3.31
C LEU A 485 34.42 18.38 -1.96
N GLU A 486 34.47 19.69 -1.74
CA GLU A 486 34.88 20.28 -0.46
C GLU A 486 33.88 19.99 0.68
N ASP A 487 32.57 19.99 0.41
CA ASP A 487 31.56 19.66 1.40
C ASP A 487 31.53 18.15 1.74
N ASN A 488 31.78 17.28 0.77
CA ASN A 488 31.99 15.86 1.01
C ASN A 488 33.29 15.58 1.81
N PHE A 489 34.37 16.31 1.52
CA PHE A 489 35.62 16.18 2.31
C PHE A 489 35.48 16.67 3.74
N ARG A 490 34.66 17.71 4.00
CA ARG A 490 34.35 18.16 5.37
C ARG A 490 33.53 17.16 6.17
N HIS A 491 32.55 16.49 5.51
CA HIS A 491 31.73 15.44 6.15
C HIS A 491 32.56 14.18 6.48
N ILE A 492 33.45 13.76 5.59
CA ILE A 492 34.30 12.58 5.77
C ILE A 492 35.38 12.81 6.84
N LYS A 493 35.98 14.02 6.89
CA LYS A 493 36.94 14.37 7.97
C LYS A 493 36.25 14.50 9.32
N GLY A 494 35.04 15.04 9.39
CA GLY A 494 34.26 15.12 10.63
C GLY A 494 33.84 13.76 11.19
N ALA A 495 33.51 12.81 10.36
CA ALA A 495 33.15 11.45 10.76
C ALA A 495 34.38 10.64 11.26
N ARG A 496 35.51 10.70 10.53
CA ARG A 496 36.77 10.05 10.97
C ARG A 496 37.33 10.65 12.27
N PHE A 497 37.26 11.95 12.44
CA PHE A 497 37.73 12.60 13.67
C PHE A 497 36.88 12.22 14.89
N LYS A 498 35.57 12.05 14.74
CA LYS A 498 34.69 11.55 15.82
C LYS A 498 34.96 10.06 16.17
N GLU A 499 35.31 9.22 15.19
CA GLU A 499 35.67 7.83 15.44
C GLU A 499 37.04 7.70 16.11
N GLU A 500 38.01 8.53 15.74
CA GLU A 500 39.32 8.55 16.41
C GLU A 500 39.26 9.04 17.85
N LEU A 501 38.45 10.04 18.16
CA LEU A 501 38.17 10.50 19.53
C LEU A 501 37.53 9.38 20.37
N LYS A 502 36.54 8.67 19.85
CA LYS A 502 35.95 7.50 20.57
C LYS A 502 36.92 6.35 20.81
N ARG A 503 37.88 6.13 19.90
CA ARG A 503 38.94 5.11 20.09
C ARG A 503 40.01 5.52 21.09
N GLN A 504 40.25 6.82 21.29
CA GLN A 504 41.18 7.30 22.34
C GLN A 504 40.55 7.30 23.72
N ASP A 505 39.27 7.57 23.85
CA ASP A 505 38.56 7.51 25.14
C ASP A 505 38.41 6.04 25.65
N ASN A 506 38.20 5.08 24.75
CA ASN A 506 38.15 3.66 25.09
C ASN A 506 39.52 3.02 25.38
N LYS A 507 40.64 3.74 25.15
CA LYS A 507 41.98 3.29 25.54
C LYS A 507 42.46 3.85 26.90
N LYS A 508 41.67 4.78 27.48
CA LYS A 508 41.99 5.39 28.79
C LYS A 508 41.03 4.94 29.90
N ALA A 509 40.06 4.07 29.61
CA ALA A 509 39.25 3.32 30.56
C ALA A 509 39.73 1.84 30.56
#